data_c197aeb08516af84c86d7310d4ecac17
#
_entry.id   c197aeb08516af84c86d7310d4ecac17
#
_cell.length_a   1.000
_cell.length_b   1.000
_cell.length_c   1.000
_cell.angle_alpha   90.00
_cell.angle_beta   90.00
_cell.angle_gamma   90.00
#
_symmetry.space_group_name_H-M   'P 1'
#
loop_
_entity.id
_entity.type
_entity.pdbx_description
1 polymer ?
#
loop_
_entity_poly.entity_id
_entity_poly.type
_entity_poly.pdbx_seq_one_letter_code
_entity_poly.pdbx_strand_id
1 'polypeptide(L)'
;YGSRAANGIILVKTKSGQKGKPVVSLRYTYGVEQQPQRIPLLNARDYITLSRSNIAKFNQADLTYNGKEDQAKFLSGSFGMSTGNPRNSKNTLEFLDVYLQKYGQGYVSNLLENEGWQTMADPVTGKQLIFQDNDFQKATFTTGQKHEIDLSISGGTEAINYYVGLRYL
;
A
#
# COMPACT_ATOMS: atom_id res chain seq x y z
N TYR A 1 -38.68 28.10 -13.42
CA TYR A 1 -37.89 27.79 -12.24
C TYR A 1 -37.53 29.01 -11.37
N GLY A 2 -37.66 30.23 -11.89
CA GLY A 2 -37.62 31.49 -11.16
C GLY A 2 -36.49 31.67 -10.13
N SER A 3 -36.78 32.40 -9.05
CA SER A 3 -35.81 32.73 -7.99
C SER A 3 -35.29 31.50 -7.21
N ARG A 4 -35.92 30.35 -7.29
CA ARG A 4 -35.50 29.11 -6.65
C ARG A 4 -34.33 28.41 -7.38
N ALA A 5 -33.99 28.87 -8.58
CA ALA A 5 -32.91 28.33 -9.40
C ALA A 5 -31.58 29.08 -9.29
N ALA A 6 -31.48 30.05 -8.36
CA ALA A 6 -30.29 30.87 -8.18
C ALA A 6 -28.99 30.06 -7.90
N ASN A 7 -29.12 28.87 -7.31
CA ASN A 7 -27.98 27.96 -7.00
C ASN A 7 -27.78 26.86 -8.04
N GLY A 8 -28.43 26.95 -9.20
CA GLY A 8 -28.37 25.94 -10.27
C GLY A 8 -29.47 24.88 -10.16
N ILE A 9 -29.70 24.20 -11.27
CA ILE A 9 -30.68 23.11 -11.38
C ILE A 9 -29.98 21.89 -11.93
N ILE A 10 -30.22 20.74 -11.30
CA ILE A 10 -29.83 19.44 -11.83
C ILE A 10 -31.07 18.78 -12.42
N LEU A 11 -31.15 18.68 -13.74
CA LEU A 11 -32.21 18.01 -14.45
C LEU A 11 -31.79 16.58 -14.79
N VAL A 12 -32.42 15.59 -14.18
CA VAL A 12 -32.18 14.18 -14.50
C VAL A 12 -33.25 13.69 -15.48
N LYS A 13 -32.81 13.36 -16.69
CA LYS A 13 -33.68 12.74 -17.71
C LYS A 13 -33.27 11.29 -17.89
N THR A 14 -34.12 10.37 -17.51
CA THR A 14 -33.90 8.94 -17.71
C THR A 14 -34.06 8.56 -19.19
N LYS A 15 -33.39 7.48 -19.59
CA LYS A 15 -33.56 6.92 -20.94
C LYS A 15 -34.98 6.37 -21.08
N SER A 16 -35.60 6.66 -22.19
CA SER A 16 -36.92 6.15 -22.55
C SER A 16 -36.84 5.39 -23.87
N GLY A 17 -37.74 4.45 -24.07
CA GLY A 17 -37.90 3.76 -25.35
C GLY A 17 -38.35 4.71 -26.44
N GLN A 18 -38.05 4.35 -27.68
CA GLN A 18 -38.53 5.05 -28.87
C GLN A 18 -39.47 4.14 -29.66
N LYS A 19 -40.44 4.74 -30.34
CA LYS A 19 -41.32 4.02 -31.25
C LYS A 19 -40.53 3.34 -32.35
N GLY A 20 -40.76 2.05 -32.56
CA GLY A 20 -40.10 1.26 -33.57
C GLY A 20 -39.83 -0.18 -33.14
N LYS A 21 -39.17 -0.91 -34.01
CA LYS A 21 -38.76 -2.29 -33.72
C LYS A 21 -37.84 -2.35 -32.49
N PRO A 22 -37.90 -3.44 -31.74
CA PRO A 22 -36.97 -3.64 -30.60
C PRO A 22 -35.51 -3.56 -31.05
N VAL A 23 -34.72 -2.75 -30.34
CA VAL A 23 -33.28 -2.63 -30.52
C VAL A 23 -32.61 -3.18 -29.28
N VAL A 24 -31.76 -4.17 -29.47
CA VAL A 24 -30.90 -4.75 -28.44
C VAL A 24 -29.49 -4.19 -28.58
N SER A 25 -28.95 -3.63 -27.52
CA SER A 25 -27.56 -3.13 -27.49
C SER A 25 -26.80 -3.85 -26.39
N LEU A 26 -25.68 -4.44 -26.76
CA LEU A 26 -24.71 -5.05 -25.84
C LEU A 26 -23.37 -4.29 -25.99
N ARG A 27 -22.86 -3.83 -24.85
CA ARG A 27 -21.52 -3.24 -24.74
C ARG A 27 -20.73 -4.02 -23.71
N TYR A 28 -19.53 -4.40 -24.08
CA TYR A 28 -18.55 -4.97 -23.17
C TYR A 28 -17.34 -4.03 -23.11
N THR A 29 -16.92 -3.70 -21.89
CA THR A 29 -15.74 -2.88 -21.66
C THR A 29 -14.79 -3.65 -20.73
N TYR A 30 -13.57 -3.83 -21.20
CA TYR A 30 -12.47 -4.36 -20.39
C TYR A 30 -11.53 -3.21 -20.01
N GLY A 31 -11.20 -3.12 -18.73
CA GLY A 31 -10.28 -2.13 -18.21
C GLY A 31 -9.18 -2.79 -17.37
N VAL A 32 -7.99 -2.23 -17.45
CA VAL A 32 -6.85 -2.59 -16.59
C VAL A 32 -6.51 -1.37 -15.75
N GLU A 33 -6.55 -1.54 -14.46
CA GLU A 33 -6.23 -0.49 -13.49
C GLU A 33 -4.84 -0.77 -12.92
N GLN A 34 -3.92 0.15 -13.13
CA GLN A 34 -2.56 0.07 -12.61
C GLN A 34 -2.24 1.33 -11.81
N GLN A 35 -1.40 1.19 -10.80
CA GLN A 35 -0.86 2.35 -10.12
C GLN A 35 -0.06 3.20 -11.11
N PRO A 36 -0.44 4.45 -11.38
CA PRO A 36 0.17 5.26 -12.43
C PRO A 36 1.63 5.63 -12.12
N GLN A 37 1.98 5.79 -10.85
CA GLN A 37 3.33 6.13 -10.43
C GLN A 37 3.61 5.60 -9.03
N ARG A 38 4.76 4.94 -8.86
CA ARG A 38 5.27 4.57 -7.55
C ARG A 38 5.89 5.79 -6.87
N ILE A 39 5.60 5.94 -5.59
CA ILE A 39 6.30 6.93 -4.75
C ILE A 39 7.72 6.40 -4.52
N PRO A 40 8.78 7.18 -4.81
CA PRO A 40 10.15 6.76 -4.55
C PRO A 40 10.37 6.70 -3.03
N LEU A 41 10.36 5.51 -2.46
CA LEU A 41 10.70 5.24 -1.06
C LEU A 41 12.13 4.75 -0.97
N LEU A 42 12.76 4.97 0.17
CA LEU A 42 14.04 4.35 0.49
C LEU A 42 13.85 2.83 0.61
N ASN A 43 14.83 2.07 0.13
CA ASN A 43 14.93 0.66 0.46
C ASN A 43 15.27 0.47 1.95
N ALA A 44 15.13 -0.74 2.46
CA ALA A 44 15.34 -1.01 3.89
C ALA A 44 16.77 -0.66 4.34
N ARG A 45 17.78 -0.93 3.54
CA ARG A 45 19.20 -0.64 3.85
C ARG A 45 19.42 0.86 4.04
N ASP A 46 18.97 1.68 3.10
CA ASP A 46 19.14 3.14 3.15
C ASP A 46 18.32 3.74 4.28
N TYR A 47 17.10 3.25 4.49
CA TYR A 47 16.25 3.68 5.59
C TYR A 47 16.85 3.36 6.97
N ILE A 48 17.38 2.15 7.16
CA ILE A 48 18.07 1.74 8.40
C ILE A 48 19.29 2.62 8.63
N THR A 49 20.11 2.82 7.59
CA THR A 49 21.32 3.65 7.67
C THR A 49 20.98 5.08 8.09
N LEU A 50 20.04 5.69 7.40
CA LEU A 50 19.60 7.06 7.69
C LEU A 50 19.03 7.20 9.10
N SER A 51 18.11 6.32 9.46
CA SER A 51 17.39 6.38 10.74
C SER A 51 18.34 6.16 11.93
N ARG A 52 19.18 5.13 11.87
CA ARG A 52 20.12 4.83 12.96
C ARG A 52 21.20 5.88 13.09
N SER A 53 21.75 6.36 11.98
CA SER A 53 22.74 7.45 11.99
C SER A 53 22.15 8.76 12.54
N ASN A 54 20.91 9.08 12.19
CA ASN A 54 20.25 10.29 12.70
C ASN A 54 19.95 10.19 14.19
N ILE A 55 19.45 9.05 14.67
CA ILE A 55 19.22 8.82 16.10
C ILE A 55 20.52 8.99 16.88
N ALA A 56 21.62 8.44 16.38
CA ALA A 56 22.92 8.56 17.02
C ALA A 56 23.41 10.01 17.10
N LYS A 57 23.20 10.81 16.03
CA LYS A 57 23.60 12.21 15.98
C LYS A 57 22.69 13.12 16.81
N PHE A 58 21.38 12.90 16.75
CA PHE A 58 20.40 13.72 17.45
C PHE A 58 20.63 13.72 18.97
N ASN A 59 20.90 12.58 19.54
CA ASN A 59 21.13 12.44 20.98
C ASN A 59 22.50 12.93 21.47
N GLN A 60 23.43 13.21 20.54
CA GLN A 60 24.69 13.89 20.91
C GLN A 60 24.50 15.41 21.06
N ALA A 61 23.51 15.99 20.39
CA ALA A 61 23.28 17.43 20.37
C ALA A 61 22.36 17.92 21.50
N ASP A 62 21.42 17.09 21.98
CA ASP A 62 20.44 17.43 23.00
C ASP A 62 20.65 16.61 24.29
N LEU A 63 21.50 17.13 25.15
CA LEU A 63 21.85 16.50 26.42
C LEU A 63 20.83 16.80 27.54
N THR A 64 19.77 17.54 27.27
CA THR A 64 18.86 18.05 28.31
C THR A 64 17.67 17.14 28.60
N TYR A 65 17.34 16.21 27.67
CA TYR A 65 16.20 15.29 27.84
C TYR A 65 16.68 13.84 27.72
N ASN A 66 16.84 13.12 28.83
CA ASN A 66 17.13 11.67 28.95
C ASN A 66 17.92 11.02 27.78
N GLY A 67 18.66 11.83 27.03
CA GLY A 67 19.13 11.55 25.69
C GLY A 67 19.98 10.28 25.57
N LYS A 68 20.79 9.95 26.58
CA LYS A 68 21.63 8.75 26.55
C LYS A 68 20.83 7.46 26.77
N GLU A 69 19.82 7.48 27.64
CA GLU A 69 18.98 6.32 27.90
C GLU A 69 18.03 6.06 26.73
N ASP A 70 17.45 7.11 26.15
CA ASP A 70 16.56 7.00 25.01
C ASP A 70 17.31 6.56 23.76
N GLN A 71 18.52 7.07 23.54
CA GLN A 71 19.41 6.60 22.47
C GLN A 71 19.72 5.11 22.63
N ALA A 72 20.10 4.67 23.81
CA ALA A 72 20.39 3.27 24.08
C ALA A 72 19.14 2.41 23.83
N LYS A 73 17.96 2.85 24.25
CA LYS A 73 16.68 2.18 23.99
C LYS A 73 16.34 2.13 22.51
N PHE A 74 16.51 3.22 21.77
CA PHE A 74 16.29 3.25 20.33
C PHE A 74 17.24 2.34 19.57
N LEU A 75 18.49 2.29 19.96
CA LEU A 75 19.50 1.47 19.30
C LEU A 75 19.51 0.01 19.77
N SER A 76 18.98 -0.27 20.98
CA SER A 76 18.93 -1.61 21.56
C SER A 76 17.73 -2.46 21.17
N GLY A 77 16.74 -1.89 20.50
CA GLY A 77 15.58 -2.66 20.08
C GLY A 77 14.27 -2.38 20.84
N SER A 78 14.26 -1.43 21.77
CA SER A 78 13.08 -1.17 22.59
C SER A 78 12.01 -0.30 21.93
N PHE A 79 12.34 0.46 20.89
CA PHE A 79 11.44 1.40 20.22
C PHE A 79 11.59 1.37 18.70
N GLY A 80 10.48 1.35 18.01
CA GLY A 80 10.15 1.51 16.59
C GLY A 80 11.23 1.32 15.51
N MET A 81 12.30 2.08 15.52
CA MET A 81 13.38 2.07 14.52
C MET A 81 14.57 1.18 14.93
N SER A 82 14.42 0.47 15.99
CA SER A 82 15.43 -0.33 16.64
C SER A 82 15.31 -1.80 16.25
N THR A 83 16.38 -2.52 16.45
CA THR A 83 16.35 -3.98 16.40
C THR A 83 15.43 -4.51 17.51
N GLY A 84 14.74 -5.61 17.25
CA GLY A 84 13.98 -6.31 18.29
C GLY A 84 12.76 -5.59 18.84
N ASN A 85 12.04 -4.79 18.04
CA ASN A 85 10.84 -4.11 18.51
C ASN A 85 9.78 -5.09 19.01
N PRO A 86 9.48 -5.14 20.33
CA PRO A 86 8.53 -6.10 20.90
C PRO A 86 7.07 -5.84 20.47
N ARG A 87 6.78 -4.70 19.86
CA ARG A 87 5.43 -4.38 19.36
C ARG A 87 5.11 -4.99 18.00
N ASN A 88 6.13 -5.47 17.29
CA ASN A 88 5.95 -6.18 16.03
C ASN A 88 6.09 -7.69 16.26
N SER A 89 5.05 -8.44 15.96
CA SER A 89 5.09 -9.91 16.01
C SER A 89 6.07 -10.51 14.99
N LYS A 90 6.50 -9.73 14.00
CA LYS A 90 7.51 -10.09 13.00
C LYS A 90 8.55 -8.97 12.93
N ASN A 91 9.61 -9.11 13.70
CA ASN A 91 10.77 -8.24 13.56
C ASN A 91 11.50 -8.57 12.27
N THR A 92 11.55 -7.59 11.37
CA THR A 92 12.29 -7.68 10.11
C THR A 92 13.65 -6.97 10.19
N LEU A 93 14.08 -6.62 11.39
CA LEU A 93 15.39 -6.04 11.70
C LEU A 93 15.84 -6.48 13.09
N GLU A 94 17.01 -7.08 13.20
CA GLU A 94 17.63 -7.50 14.47
C GLU A 94 19.14 -7.57 14.32
N PHE A 95 19.87 -7.67 15.43
CA PHE A 95 21.28 -8.04 15.40
C PHE A 95 21.44 -9.50 15.00
N LEU A 96 22.38 -9.77 14.11
CA LEU A 96 22.62 -11.12 13.56
C LEU A 96 22.98 -12.12 14.68
N ASP A 97 23.80 -11.70 15.63
CA ASP A 97 24.19 -12.52 16.79
C ASP A 97 22.98 -12.94 17.65
N VAL A 98 22.04 -12.03 17.83
CA VAL A 98 20.78 -12.30 18.56
C VAL A 98 19.93 -13.31 17.79
N TYR A 99 19.81 -13.19 16.48
CA TYR A 99 19.08 -14.13 15.65
C TYR A 99 19.73 -15.52 15.66
N LEU A 100 21.06 -15.58 15.53
CA LEU A 100 21.81 -16.83 15.61
C LEU A 100 21.62 -17.53 16.95
N GLN A 101 21.69 -16.76 18.05
CA GLN A 101 21.47 -17.31 19.39
C GLN A 101 20.04 -17.82 19.59
N LYS A 102 19.06 -17.11 19.04
CA LYS A 102 17.62 -17.42 19.26
C LYS A 102 17.12 -18.53 18.37
N TYR A 103 17.54 -18.57 17.12
CA TYR A 103 16.95 -19.46 16.11
C TYR A 103 17.95 -20.49 15.56
N GLY A 104 19.24 -20.31 15.79
CA GLY A 104 20.30 -21.19 15.29
C GLY A 104 20.72 -20.89 13.86
N GLN A 105 21.89 -21.42 13.50
CA GLN A 105 22.55 -21.18 12.21
C GLN A 105 21.68 -21.63 11.02
N GLY A 106 21.07 -22.81 11.10
CA GLY A 106 20.27 -23.35 9.98
C GLY A 106 19.10 -22.48 9.60
N TYR A 107 18.39 -21.92 10.60
CA TYR A 107 17.29 -21.01 10.36
C TYR A 107 17.76 -19.69 9.72
N VAL A 108 18.85 -19.12 10.23
CA VAL A 108 19.40 -17.87 9.70
C VAL A 108 19.91 -18.05 8.28
N SER A 109 20.58 -19.16 7.97
CA SER A 109 21.01 -19.48 6.60
C SER A 109 19.82 -19.56 5.64
N ASN A 110 18.74 -20.21 6.06
CA ASN A 110 17.52 -20.27 5.23
C ASN A 110 16.92 -18.87 4.94
N LEU A 111 16.89 -17.99 5.93
CA LEU A 111 16.42 -16.62 5.73
C LEU A 111 17.25 -15.89 4.67
N LEU A 112 18.57 -16.01 4.74
CA LEU A 112 19.50 -15.31 3.85
C LEU A 112 19.50 -15.91 2.42
N GLU A 113 19.42 -17.23 2.29
CA GLU A 113 19.54 -17.92 1.02
C GLU A 113 18.20 -18.01 0.26
N ASN A 114 17.10 -18.19 0.98
CA ASN A 114 15.81 -18.53 0.37
C ASN A 114 14.71 -17.49 0.57
N GLU A 115 14.81 -16.66 1.61
CA GLU A 115 13.71 -15.74 1.96
C GLU A 115 14.04 -14.26 1.71
N GLY A 116 15.17 -13.98 1.05
CA GLY A 116 15.55 -12.63 0.63
C GLY A 116 15.98 -11.70 1.77
N TRP A 117 16.30 -12.27 2.95
CA TRP A 117 16.88 -11.49 4.02
C TRP A 117 18.31 -11.08 3.67
N GLN A 118 18.76 -9.97 4.26
CA GLN A 118 20.06 -9.37 4.00
C GLN A 118 20.78 -9.06 5.30
N THR A 119 22.10 -8.89 5.18
CA THR A 119 22.93 -8.40 6.28
C THR A 119 23.61 -7.10 5.91
N MET A 120 23.90 -6.28 6.92
CA MET A 120 24.72 -5.09 6.80
C MET A 120 25.39 -4.77 8.13
N ALA A 121 26.51 -4.05 8.08
CA ALA A 121 27.07 -3.47 9.30
C ALA A 121 26.18 -2.31 9.79
N ASP A 122 25.88 -2.28 11.06
CA ASP A 122 25.18 -1.16 11.69
C ASP A 122 26.07 0.10 11.64
N PRO A 123 25.58 1.20 11.07
CA PRO A 123 26.36 2.43 10.94
C PRO A 123 26.78 3.06 12.28
N VAL A 124 26.17 2.63 13.38
CA VAL A 124 26.42 3.18 14.70
C VAL A 124 27.34 2.30 15.54
N THR A 125 27.05 1.00 15.59
CA THR A 125 27.77 0.06 16.46
C THR A 125 28.78 -0.80 15.73
N GLY A 126 28.72 -0.86 14.41
CA GLY A 126 29.54 -1.76 13.56
C GLY A 126 29.13 -3.24 13.64
N LYS A 127 28.19 -3.63 14.50
CA LYS A 127 27.67 -4.99 14.58
C LYS A 127 26.89 -5.36 13.31
N GLN A 128 26.83 -6.63 12.99
CA GLN A 128 26.03 -7.09 11.87
C GLN A 128 24.55 -7.06 12.22
N LEU A 129 23.78 -6.42 11.37
CA LEU A 129 22.33 -6.46 11.36
C LEU A 129 21.84 -7.48 10.34
N ILE A 130 20.74 -8.13 10.64
CA ILE A 130 19.95 -8.92 9.69
C ILE A 130 18.59 -8.27 9.51
N PHE A 131 18.11 -8.11 8.28
CA PHE A 131 16.87 -7.43 7.97
C PHE A 131 16.26 -7.95 6.68
N GLN A 132 14.97 -7.65 6.49
CA GLN A 132 14.26 -7.91 5.24
C GLN A 132 13.84 -6.61 4.58
N ASP A 133 14.01 -6.52 3.25
CA ASP A 133 13.53 -5.40 2.44
C ASP A 133 12.13 -5.71 1.91
N ASN A 134 11.12 -5.04 2.46
CA ASN A 134 9.73 -5.26 2.10
C ASN A 134 9.19 -4.14 1.22
N ASP A 135 8.86 -4.44 -0.02
CA ASP A 135 8.18 -3.52 -0.92
C ASP A 135 6.68 -3.45 -0.59
N PHE A 136 6.32 -2.60 0.37
CA PHE A 136 4.93 -2.41 0.79
C PHE A 136 4.04 -1.85 -0.32
N GLN A 137 4.59 -1.07 -1.24
CA GLN A 137 3.81 -0.57 -2.39
C GLN A 137 3.43 -1.72 -3.31
N LYS A 138 4.36 -2.62 -3.61
CA LYS A 138 4.08 -3.82 -4.40
C LYS A 138 3.09 -4.77 -3.71
N ALA A 139 3.16 -4.86 -2.39
CA ALA A 139 2.23 -5.69 -1.61
C ALA A 139 0.81 -5.10 -1.55
N THR A 140 0.69 -3.77 -1.56
CA THR A 140 -0.59 -3.07 -1.43
C THR A 140 -1.26 -2.82 -2.77
N PHE A 141 -0.48 -2.45 -3.79
CA PHE A 141 -0.99 -2.07 -5.10
C PHE A 141 -0.77 -3.19 -6.10
N THR A 142 -1.83 -3.84 -6.47
CA THR A 142 -1.84 -4.86 -7.53
C THR A 142 -2.56 -4.32 -8.76
N THR A 143 -2.25 -4.90 -9.92
CA THR A 143 -3.00 -4.62 -11.14
C THR A 143 -4.41 -5.15 -11.00
N GLY A 144 -5.40 -4.26 -11.07
CA GLY A 144 -6.81 -4.58 -11.09
C GLY A 144 -7.30 -4.85 -12.51
N GLN A 145 -8.31 -5.69 -12.64
CA GLN A 145 -9.04 -5.90 -13.89
C GLN A 145 -10.50 -5.52 -13.67
N LYS A 146 -11.06 -4.79 -14.61
CA LYS A 146 -12.45 -4.38 -14.59
C LYS A 146 -13.16 -4.94 -15.81
N HIS A 147 -14.28 -5.58 -15.58
CA HIS A 147 -15.18 -6.06 -16.61
C HIS A 147 -16.51 -5.36 -16.48
N GLU A 148 -16.97 -4.72 -17.49
CA GLU A 148 -18.25 -4.01 -17.50
C GLU A 148 -19.10 -4.51 -18.68
N ILE A 149 -20.31 -4.95 -18.39
CA ILE A 149 -21.28 -5.42 -19.39
C ILE A 149 -22.52 -4.55 -19.25
N ASP A 150 -22.84 -3.83 -20.33
CA ASP A 150 -24.08 -3.09 -20.45
C ASP A 150 -24.98 -3.79 -21.48
N LEU A 151 -26.14 -4.22 -21.06
CA LEU A 151 -27.20 -4.73 -21.94
C LEU A 151 -28.39 -3.79 -21.89
N SER A 152 -28.90 -3.40 -23.02
CA SER A 152 -30.16 -2.66 -23.06
C SER A 152 -31.06 -3.11 -24.18
N ILE A 153 -32.34 -3.05 -23.92
CA ILE A 153 -33.41 -3.33 -24.87
C ILE A 153 -34.36 -2.14 -24.86
N SER A 154 -34.61 -1.57 -26.02
CA SER A 154 -35.55 -0.47 -26.20
C SER A 154 -36.44 -0.67 -27.39
N GLY A 155 -37.65 -0.20 -27.32
CA GLY A 155 -38.63 -0.29 -28.40
C GLY A 155 -39.94 0.35 -28.02
N GLY A 156 -40.91 0.25 -28.92
CA GLY A 156 -42.23 0.75 -28.60
C GLY A 156 -43.22 0.75 -29.78
N THR A 157 -44.45 0.92 -29.44
CA THR A 157 -45.58 1.16 -30.34
C THR A 157 -46.10 2.60 -30.16
N GLU A 158 -47.22 2.94 -30.80
CA GLU A 158 -47.86 4.24 -30.56
C GLU A 158 -48.40 4.38 -29.14
N ALA A 159 -48.74 3.26 -28.51
CA ALA A 159 -49.34 3.24 -27.17
C ALA A 159 -48.32 3.04 -26.02
N ILE A 160 -47.22 2.33 -26.27
CA ILE A 160 -46.31 1.93 -25.22
C ILE A 160 -44.88 2.03 -25.73
N ASN A 161 -44.00 2.73 -24.99
CA ASN A 161 -42.58 2.75 -25.15
C ASN A 161 -41.89 2.11 -23.95
N TYR A 162 -40.86 1.32 -24.19
CA TYR A 162 -40.10 0.66 -23.13
C TYR A 162 -38.59 0.79 -23.32
N TYR A 163 -37.90 0.87 -22.19
CA TYR A 163 -36.43 0.77 -22.09
C TYR A 163 -36.10 -0.09 -20.87
N VAL A 164 -35.33 -1.13 -21.09
CA VAL A 164 -34.79 -1.99 -20.01
C VAL A 164 -33.29 -1.97 -20.15
N GLY A 165 -32.58 -1.68 -19.08
CA GLY A 165 -31.12 -1.68 -19.03
C GLY A 165 -30.62 -2.50 -17.85
N LEU A 166 -29.59 -3.29 -18.10
CA LEU A 166 -28.84 -4.04 -17.10
C LEU A 166 -27.36 -3.67 -17.23
N ARG A 167 -26.73 -3.41 -16.09
CA ARG A 167 -25.30 -3.20 -16.02
C ARG A 167 -24.70 -4.13 -14.97
N TYR A 168 -23.62 -4.80 -15.33
CA TYR A 168 -22.78 -5.60 -14.45
C TYR A 168 -21.36 -5.02 -14.46
N LEU A 169 -20.73 -4.92 -13.26
CA LEU A 169 -19.40 -4.36 -13.04
C LEU A 169 -18.53 -5.40 -12.32
#